data_f2f720e2748064adec06e5d4c8397e30
#
_entry.id   f2f720e2748064adec06e5d4c8397e30
#
_cell.length_a   1.000
_cell.length_b   1.000
_cell.length_c   1.000
_cell.angle_alpha   90.00
_cell.angle_beta   90.00
_cell.angle_gamma   90.00
#
_symmetry.space_group_name_H-M   'P 1'
#
loop_
_entity.id
_entity.type
_entity.pdbx_description
1 polymer ?
#
loop_
_entity_poly.entity_id
_entity_poly.type
_entity_poly.pdbx_seq_one_letter_code
_entity_poly.pdbx_strand_id
1 'polypeptide(L)'
;MRALFLVLLCACGTALAADEASFVNEGVIPAPIDEVWRVFSTSDGYKALGPALADVDLRVGGLIRSRYRADGVLGDAETIENVIVDYRAPVMIAIRISKTPASFPFKEAWKSTWTVITLTPTDDGTHLRTTSYGYGADEESLAMRRFFETGNQQTIETLHRHFSPAAR
;
A
#
# COMPACT_ATOMS: atom_id res chain seq x y z
N MET A 1 -44.79 16.78 48.55
CA MET A 1 -44.54 16.45 47.14
C MET A 1 -43.06 16.52 46.89
N ARG A 2 -42.36 15.37 46.80
CA ARG A 2 -40.92 15.27 46.50
C ARG A 2 -40.75 14.86 45.05
N ALA A 3 -40.25 15.76 44.20
CA ALA A 3 -39.94 15.46 42.83
C ALA A 3 -38.59 14.67 42.75
N LEU A 4 -38.66 13.46 42.21
CA LEU A 4 -37.50 12.59 41.95
C LEU A 4 -36.94 12.96 40.60
N PHE A 5 -35.77 13.59 40.55
CA PHE A 5 -35.02 13.84 39.28
C PHE A 5 -34.25 12.55 38.91
N LEU A 6 -34.70 11.90 37.84
CA LEU A 6 -34.00 10.78 37.24
C LEU A 6 -32.94 11.35 36.29
N VAL A 7 -31.64 11.24 36.68
CA VAL A 7 -30.50 11.59 35.82
C VAL A 7 -30.21 10.37 34.94
N LEU A 8 -30.54 10.51 33.67
CA LEU A 8 -30.19 9.51 32.64
C LEU A 8 -28.73 9.71 32.27
N LEU A 9 -27.82 8.86 32.78
CA LEU A 9 -26.43 8.79 32.34
C LEU A 9 -26.42 8.15 30.95
N CYS A 10 -26.23 8.96 29.90
CA CYS A 10 -25.91 8.49 28.56
C CYS A 10 -24.43 8.06 28.57
N ALA A 11 -24.16 6.75 28.67
CA ALA A 11 -22.83 6.21 28.45
C ALA A 11 -22.50 6.30 26.96
N CYS A 12 -21.74 7.33 26.58
CA CYS A 12 -21.09 7.38 25.27
C CYS A 12 -20.05 6.26 25.24
N GLY A 13 -20.41 5.10 24.69
CA GLY A 13 -19.47 4.06 24.31
C GLY A 13 -18.60 4.60 23.17
N THR A 14 -17.34 4.95 23.46
CA THR A 14 -16.34 5.25 22.45
C THR A 14 -16.07 3.99 21.65
N ALA A 15 -16.51 3.97 20.40
CA ALA A 15 -16.17 2.93 19.44
C ALA A 15 -14.66 3.00 19.14
N LEU A 16 -13.87 2.18 19.83
CA LEU A 16 -12.48 1.85 19.50
C LEU A 16 -12.46 0.71 18.46
N ALA A 17 -13.11 0.91 17.32
CA ALA A 17 -13.21 -0.11 16.26
C ALA A 17 -12.47 0.29 14.96
N ALA A 18 -11.62 1.33 14.97
CA ALA A 18 -10.97 1.82 13.76
C ALA A 18 -9.56 1.26 13.51
N ASP A 19 -8.93 0.56 14.47
CA ASP A 19 -7.51 0.23 14.41
C ASP A 19 -7.19 -1.17 13.83
N GLU A 20 -8.14 -2.08 13.77
CA GLU A 20 -7.92 -3.42 13.21
C GLU A 20 -8.03 -3.47 11.67
N ALA A 21 -8.72 -2.52 11.06
CA ALA A 21 -8.98 -2.48 9.62
C ALA A 21 -7.83 -1.88 8.78
N SER A 22 -6.77 -1.39 9.39
CA SER A 22 -5.64 -0.75 8.71
C SER A 22 -4.30 -1.07 9.34
N PHE A 23 -3.21 -0.88 8.57
CA PHE A 23 -1.84 -0.87 9.09
C PHE A 23 -0.96 0.10 8.30
N VAL A 24 0.16 0.47 8.90
CA VAL A 24 1.12 1.43 8.35
C VAL A 24 2.51 0.80 8.30
N ASN A 25 3.19 0.99 7.15
CA ASN A 25 4.64 0.81 7.05
C ASN A 25 5.24 2.15 6.62
N GLU A 26 6.37 2.52 7.17
CA GLU A 26 7.03 3.78 6.84
C GLU A 26 8.55 3.70 6.99
N GLY A 27 9.23 4.58 6.28
CA GLY A 27 10.69 4.69 6.35
C GLY A 27 11.20 5.87 5.55
N VAL A 28 12.44 6.26 5.77
CA VAL A 28 13.11 7.30 5.00
C VAL A 28 13.91 6.65 3.87
N ILE A 29 13.68 7.11 2.65
CA ILE A 29 14.43 6.73 1.46
C ILE A 29 15.45 7.82 1.17
N PRO A 30 16.75 7.50 1.07
CA PRO A 30 17.82 8.49 0.90
C PRO A 30 17.91 9.03 -0.54
N ALA A 31 16.81 9.61 -1.01
CA ALA A 31 16.67 10.17 -2.36
C ALA A 31 15.66 11.34 -2.36
N PRO A 32 15.79 12.30 -3.29
CA PRO A 32 14.82 13.36 -3.50
C PRO A 32 13.42 12.79 -3.85
N ILE A 33 12.38 13.52 -3.47
CA ILE A 33 10.99 13.08 -3.65
C ILE A 33 10.65 12.73 -5.11
N ASP A 34 11.19 13.47 -6.08
CA ASP A 34 10.93 13.21 -7.51
C ASP A 34 11.54 11.89 -7.97
N GLU A 35 12.68 11.48 -7.42
CA GLU A 35 13.29 10.18 -7.73
C GLU A 35 12.48 9.04 -7.11
N VAL A 36 12.04 9.18 -5.85
CA VAL A 36 11.16 8.20 -5.21
C VAL A 36 9.81 8.14 -5.90
N TRP A 37 9.25 9.28 -6.32
CA TRP A 37 8.00 9.33 -7.09
C TRP A 37 8.10 8.55 -8.40
N ARG A 38 9.20 8.65 -9.13
CA ARG A 38 9.42 7.90 -10.38
C ARG A 38 9.32 6.39 -10.20
N VAL A 39 9.66 5.87 -9.02
CA VAL A 39 9.50 4.45 -8.70
C VAL A 39 8.04 4.01 -8.80
N PHE A 40 7.11 4.82 -8.36
CA PHE A 40 5.67 4.48 -8.36
C PHE A 40 4.93 4.92 -9.63
N SER A 41 5.50 5.84 -10.39
CA SER A 41 4.82 6.54 -11.48
C SER A 41 5.28 6.17 -12.88
N THR A 42 6.33 5.34 -13.01
CA THR A 42 6.86 4.91 -14.31
C THR A 42 7.07 3.41 -14.38
N SER A 43 6.93 2.83 -15.58
CA SER A 43 7.12 1.39 -15.79
C SER A 43 8.54 0.92 -15.42
N ASP A 44 9.56 1.69 -15.77
CA ASP A 44 10.94 1.33 -15.43
C ASP A 44 11.23 1.54 -13.94
N GLY A 45 10.74 2.63 -13.35
CA GLY A 45 10.88 2.87 -11.92
C GLY A 45 10.25 1.78 -11.08
N TYR A 46 9.07 1.28 -11.45
CA TYR A 46 8.34 0.26 -10.70
C TYR A 46 9.10 -1.06 -10.54
N LYS A 47 10.02 -1.35 -11.46
CA LYS A 47 10.90 -2.53 -11.36
C LYS A 47 11.86 -2.46 -10.16
N ALA A 48 12.18 -1.27 -9.65
CA ALA A 48 12.97 -1.13 -8.43
C ALA A 48 12.29 -1.72 -7.18
N LEU A 49 10.97 -1.97 -7.22
CA LEU A 49 10.21 -2.66 -6.17
C LEU A 49 10.35 -4.20 -6.23
N GLY A 50 11.05 -4.73 -7.25
CA GLY A 50 11.34 -6.15 -7.41
C GLY A 50 10.69 -6.87 -8.59
N PRO A 51 9.61 -6.39 -9.23
CA PRO A 51 9.07 -7.04 -10.42
C PRO A 51 10.08 -7.05 -11.58
N ALA A 52 10.11 -8.16 -12.32
CA ALA A 52 10.90 -8.26 -13.55
C ALA A 52 10.24 -7.51 -14.72
N LEU A 53 8.89 -7.51 -14.74
CA LEU A 53 8.11 -6.80 -15.75
C LEU A 53 7.15 -5.83 -15.05
N ALA A 54 7.04 -4.62 -15.57
CA ALA A 54 6.10 -3.62 -15.08
C ALA A 54 5.60 -2.73 -16.23
N ASP A 55 4.35 -2.28 -16.11
CA ASP A 55 3.71 -1.29 -16.97
C ASP A 55 2.82 -0.39 -16.11
N VAL A 56 3.01 0.92 -16.20
CA VAL A 56 2.31 1.93 -15.41
C VAL A 56 1.59 2.90 -16.34
N ASP A 57 0.27 2.87 -16.33
CA ASP A 57 -0.61 3.86 -16.95
C ASP A 57 -1.03 4.89 -15.89
N LEU A 58 -0.19 5.94 -15.70
CA LEU A 58 -0.36 6.93 -14.63
C LEU A 58 -1.55 7.87 -14.91
N ARG A 59 -2.74 7.42 -14.64
CA ARG A 59 -3.99 8.20 -14.61
C ARG A 59 -4.98 7.57 -13.66
N VAL A 60 -5.95 8.32 -13.18
CA VAL A 60 -7.07 7.76 -12.40
C VAL A 60 -7.82 6.74 -13.28
N GLY A 61 -8.02 5.55 -12.74
CA GLY A 61 -8.56 4.40 -13.48
C GLY A 61 -7.55 3.67 -14.36
N GLY A 62 -6.31 4.18 -14.51
CA GLY A 62 -5.21 3.47 -15.15
C GLY A 62 -4.71 2.30 -14.33
N LEU A 63 -3.93 1.41 -14.93
CA LEU A 63 -3.44 0.20 -14.29
C LEU A 63 -1.93 0.27 -14.07
N ILE A 64 -1.51 -0.24 -12.91
CA ILE A 64 -0.15 -0.68 -12.66
C ILE A 64 -0.16 -2.20 -12.82
N ARG A 65 0.49 -2.71 -13.87
CA ARG A 65 0.67 -4.14 -14.11
C ARG A 65 2.07 -4.55 -13.73
N SER A 66 2.22 -5.63 -13.02
CA SER A 66 3.53 -6.13 -12.66
C SER A 66 3.59 -7.66 -12.62
N ARG A 67 4.79 -8.20 -12.82
CA ARG A 67 5.07 -9.63 -12.77
C ARG A 67 6.48 -9.84 -12.23
N TYR A 68 6.60 -10.67 -11.18
CA TYR A 68 7.91 -10.91 -10.55
C TYR A 68 8.84 -11.78 -11.39
N ARG A 69 8.32 -12.66 -12.22
CA ARG A 69 9.11 -13.56 -13.09
C ARG A 69 9.16 -13.01 -14.51
N ALA A 70 10.34 -13.11 -15.13
CA ALA A 70 10.59 -12.66 -16.51
C ALA A 70 10.12 -13.65 -17.59
N ASP A 71 9.75 -14.88 -17.20
CA ASP A 71 9.41 -15.99 -18.09
C ASP A 71 7.96 -15.98 -18.60
N GLY A 72 7.30 -14.84 -18.60
CA GLY A 72 5.92 -14.65 -19.07
C GLY A 72 5.71 -13.28 -19.68
N VAL A 73 4.46 -12.90 -19.84
CA VAL A 73 4.05 -11.61 -20.40
C VAL A 73 3.07 -10.91 -19.48
N LEU A 74 3.07 -9.57 -19.49
CA LEU A 74 2.05 -8.81 -18.77
C LEU A 74 0.67 -9.08 -19.36
N GLY A 75 -0.30 -9.34 -18.47
CA GLY A 75 -1.67 -9.74 -18.82
C GLY A 75 -1.96 -11.23 -18.63
N ASP A 76 -0.93 -12.08 -18.48
CA ASP A 76 -1.10 -13.51 -18.21
C ASP A 76 -1.70 -13.80 -16.82
N ALA A 77 -1.88 -15.08 -16.47
CA ALA A 77 -2.49 -15.51 -15.22
C ALA A 77 -1.69 -15.12 -13.96
N GLU A 78 -0.39 -14.86 -14.10
CA GLU A 78 0.51 -14.49 -13.00
C GLU A 78 0.75 -12.97 -12.92
N THR A 79 0.06 -12.17 -13.72
CA THR A 79 0.12 -10.71 -13.66
C THR A 79 -0.69 -10.18 -12.48
N ILE A 80 -0.05 -9.30 -11.70
CA ILE A 80 -0.71 -8.48 -10.69
C ILE A 80 -1.19 -7.19 -11.38
N GLU A 81 -2.43 -6.79 -11.11
CA GLU A 81 -2.95 -5.50 -11.57
C GLU A 81 -3.48 -4.70 -10.38
N ASN A 82 -3.02 -3.46 -10.29
CA ASN A 82 -3.54 -2.47 -9.36
C ASN A 82 -4.18 -1.33 -10.17
N VAL A 83 -5.42 -0.98 -9.87
CA VAL A 83 -6.04 0.22 -10.43
C VAL A 83 -5.61 1.44 -9.60
N ILE A 84 -5.21 2.52 -10.28
CA ILE A 84 -4.92 3.81 -9.65
C ILE A 84 -6.27 4.46 -9.32
N VAL A 85 -6.56 4.60 -8.04
CA VAL A 85 -7.82 5.20 -7.55
C VAL A 85 -7.73 6.70 -7.53
N ASP A 86 -6.57 7.24 -7.13
CA ASP A 86 -6.26 8.65 -7.10
C ASP A 86 -4.74 8.85 -7.07
N TYR A 87 -4.26 10.03 -7.50
CA TYR A 87 -2.86 10.41 -7.31
C TYR A 87 -2.68 11.93 -7.31
N ARG A 88 -1.66 12.36 -6.62
CA ARG A 88 -1.19 13.74 -6.58
C ARG A 88 0.34 13.75 -6.68
N ALA A 89 0.86 14.03 -7.86
CA ALA A 89 2.31 14.06 -8.07
C ALA A 89 2.97 15.24 -7.33
N PRO A 90 4.14 15.06 -6.74
CA PRO A 90 4.86 13.81 -6.51
C PRO A 90 4.60 13.21 -5.11
N VAL A 91 3.50 13.54 -4.44
CA VAL A 91 3.31 13.34 -2.99
C VAL A 91 2.39 12.17 -2.61
N MET A 92 1.56 11.66 -3.55
CA MET A 92 0.60 10.62 -3.18
C MET A 92 0.13 9.80 -4.38
N ILE A 93 -0.02 8.49 -4.18
CA ILE A 93 -0.75 7.59 -5.07
C ILE A 93 -1.60 6.62 -4.23
N ALA A 94 -2.86 6.46 -4.60
CA ALA A 94 -3.78 5.50 -4.02
C ALA A 94 -4.09 4.41 -5.03
N ILE A 95 -3.96 3.15 -4.62
CA ILE A 95 -4.14 1.99 -5.49
C ILE A 95 -5.06 0.96 -4.83
N ARG A 96 -5.71 0.17 -5.65
CA ARG A 96 -6.48 -1.00 -5.24
C ARG A 96 -6.15 -2.18 -6.14
N ILE A 97 -5.96 -3.36 -5.56
CA ILE A 97 -5.80 -4.60 -6.32
C ILE A 97 -7.04 -4.82 -7.18
N SER A 98 -6.85 -5.05 -8.47
CA SER A 98 -7.93 -5.40 -9.43
C SER A 98 -7.76 -6.81 -9.99
N LYS A 99 -6.53 -7.36 -9.93
CA LYS A 99 -6.24 -8.74 -10.31
C LYS A 99 -5.06 -9.26 -9.49
N THR A 100 -5.21 -10.48 -8.99
CA THR A 100 -4.15 -11.22 -8.31
C THR A 100 -3.58 -12.31 -9.22
N PRO A 101 -2.31 -12.74 -9.00
CA PRO A 101 -1.78 -13.92 -9.67
C PRO A 101 -2.63 -15.16 -9.36
N ALA A 102 -2.67 -16.12 -10.26
CA ALA A 102 -3.35 -17.39 -10.02
C ALA A 102 -2.81 -18.13 -8.79
N SER A 103 -1.51 -17.98 -8.53
CA SER A 103 -0.80 -18.53 -7.37
C SER A 103 -1.05 -17.78 -6.05
N PHE A 104 -1.76 -16.63 -6.06
CA PHE A 104 -1.99 -15.84 -4.86
C PHE A 104 -2.86 -16.61 -3.84
N PRO A 105 -2.41 -16.74 -2.57
CA PRO A 105 -3.07 -17.64 -1.63
C PRO A 105 -4.42 -17.12 -1.11
N PHE A 106 -4.66 -15.80 -1.16
CA PHE A 106 -5.88 -15.17 -0.66
C PHE A 106 -6.88 -14.97 -1.80
N LYS A 107 -8.14 -15.40 -1.63
CA LYS A 107 -9.12 -15.43 -2.72
C LYS A 107 -10.15 -14.30 -2.65
N GLU A 108 -10.52 -13.88 -1.44
CA GLU A 108 -11.60 -12.92 -1.23
C GLU A 108 -11.14 -11.64 -0.53
N ALA A 109 -10.25 -11.76 0.47
CA ALA A 109 -9.86 -10.66 1.35
C ALA A 109 -9.30 -9.43 0.61
N TRP A 110 -8.58 -9.62 -0.52
CA TRP A 110 -7.98 -8.52 -1.29
C TRP A 110 -9.03 -7.59 -1.94
N LYS A 111 -10.28 -8.07 -2.15
CA LYS A 111 -11.33 -7.32 -2.87
C LYS A 111 -11.78 -6.06 -2.13
N SER A 112 -11.65 -6.05 -0.81
CA SER A 112 -12.01 -4.92 0.05
C SER A 112 -10.85 -3.97 0.34
N THR A 113 -9.60 -4.34 -0.03
CA THR A 113 -8.41 -3.59 0.39
C THR A 113 -7.97 -2.54 -0.61
N TRP A 114 -7.34 -1.48 -0.09
CA TRP A 114 -6.64 -0.46 -0.88
C TRP A 114 -5.45 0.08 -0.10
N THR A 115 -4.50 0.68 -0.80
CA THR A 115 -3.30 1.25 -0.20
C THR A 115 -3.10 2.68 -0.65
N VAL A 116 -2.79 3.56 0.28
CA VAL A 116 -2.36 4.93 0.02
C VAL A 116 -0.87 5.02 0.32
N ILE A 117 -0.11 5.47 -0.66
CA ILE A 117 1.33 5.72 -0.57
C ILE A 117 1.51 7.23 -0.55
N THR A 118 2.15 7.76 0.50
CA THR A 118 2.47 9.17 0.64
C THR A 118 3.97 9.38 0.72
N LEU A 119 4.43 10.45 0.08
CA LEU A 119 5.82 10.87 0.06
C LEU A 119 5.93 12.29 0.63
N THR A 120 6.84 12.48 1.56
CA THR A 120 7.09 13.79 2.19
C THR A 120 8.59 14.06 2.18
N PRO A 121 9.05 15.20 1.63
CA PRO A 121 10.47 15.55 1.69
C PRO A 121 10.94 15.71 3.13
N THR A 122 12.16 15.27 3.41
CA THR A 122 12.87 15.44 4.69
C THR A 122 14.32 15.87 4.43
N ASP A 123 15.03 16.27 5.47
CA ASP A 123 16.45 16.65 5.34
C ASP A 123 17.33 15.46 4.91
N ASP A 124 16.92 14.22 5.26
CA ASP A 124 17.65 13.00 4.95
C ASP A 124 17.16 12.28 3.68
N GLY A 125 16.22 12.89 2.92
CA GLY A 125 15.65 12.31 1.71
C GLY A 125 14.13 12.42 1.64
N THR A 126 13.45 11.29 1.47
CA THR A 126 11.98 11.23 1.36
C THR A 126 11.40 10.26 2.37
N HIS A 127 10.52 10.73 3.24
CA HIS A 127 9.70 9.88 4.08
C HIS A 127 8.60 9.24 3.23
N LEU A 128 8.67 7.93 3.09
CA LEU A 128 7.68 7.11 2.43
C LEU A 128 6.80 6.45 3.49
N ARG A 129 5.49 6.59 3.34
CA ARG A 129 4.51 5.95 4.19
C ARG A 129 3.47 5.24 3.34
N THR A 130 3.24 3.98 3.61
CA THR A 130 2.13 3.20 3.06
C THR A 130 1.09 2.97 4.14
N THR A 131 -0.15 3.30 3.85
CA THR A 131 -1.29 2.98 4.72
C THR A 131 -2.22 2.04 3.96
N SER A 132 -2.39 0.83 4.45
CA SER A 132 -3.24 -0.19 3.85
C SER A 132 -4.51 -0.35 4.66
N TYR A 133 -5.65 -0.39 3.99
CA TYR A 133 -6.98 -0.36 4.56
C TYR A 133 -7.86 -1.52 4.08
N GLY A 134 -9.00 -1.75 4.76
CA GLY A 134 -10.07 -2.63 4.32
C GLY A 134 -9.88 -4.09 4.72
N TYR A 135 -9.02 -4.36 5.69
CA TYR A 135 -8.85 -5.71 6.25
C TYR A 135 -9.97 -6.05 7.22
N GLY A 136 -10.58 -7.23 7.04
CA GLY A 136 -11.59 -7.76 7.95
C GLY A 136 -10.97 -8.47 9.17
N ALA A 137 -11.85 -8.91 10.07
CA ALA A 137 -11.47 -9.68 11.26
C ALA A 137 -11.48 -11.20 11.02
N ASP A 138 -11.80 -11.66 9.81
CA ASP A 138 -11.77 -13.08 9.47
C ASP A 138 -10.33 -13.60 9.27
N GLU A 139 -10.15 -14.91 9.31
CA GLU A 139 -8.84 -15.55 9.27
C GLU A 139 -8.05 -15.23 7.99
N GLU A 140 -8.72 -15.20 6.82
CA GLU A 140 -8.07 -14.88 5.54
C GLU A 140 -7.57 -13.44 5.53
N SER A 141 -8.42 -12.49 5.95
CA SER A 141 -8.07 -11.07 6.04
C SER A 141 -6.90 -10.82 7.00
N LEU A 142 -6.91 -11.44 8.17
CA LEU A 142 -5.82 -11.32 9.14
C LEU A 142 -4.50 -11.95 8.63
N ALA A 143 -4.58 -13.08 7.93
CA ALA A 143 -3.41 -13.69 7.30
C ALA A 143 -2.85 -12.82 6.17
N MET A 144 -3.73 -12.27 5.33
CA MET A 144 -3.34 -11.37 4.24
C MET A 144 -2.76 -10.05 4.78
N ARG A 145 -3.31 -9.51 5.87
CA ARG A 145 -2.75 -8.33 6.55
C ARG A 145 -1.29 -8.57 6.93
N ARG A 146 -0.99 -9.67 7.64
CA ARG A 146 0.39 -10.01 8.03
C ARG A 146 1.32 -10.19 6.81
N PHE A 147 0.80 -10.79 5.75
CA PHE A 147 1.55 -10.96 4.50
C PHE A 147 1.97 -9.61 3.90
N PHE A 148 1.02 -8.66 3.76
CA PHE A 148 1.32 -7.35 3.20
C PHE A 148 2.10 -6.44 4.16
N GLU A 149 1.86 -6.51 5.48
CA GLU A 149 2.64 -5.78 6.48
C GLU A 149 4.13 -6.12 6.37
N THR A 150 4.45 -7.42 6.26
CA THR A 150 5.82 -7.89 6.02
C THR A 150 6.34 -7.49 4.65
N GLY A 151 5.55 -7.68 3.58
CA GLY A 151 5.95 -7.38 2.21
C GLY A 151 6.19 -5.89 1.96
N ASN A 152 5.35 -5.01 2.51
CA ASN A 152 5.53 -3.57 2.41
C ASN A 152 6.80 -3.11 3.15
N GLN A 153 7.09 -3.67 4.31
CA GLN A 153 8.33 -3.37 5.03
C GLN A 153 9.57 -3.77 4.21
N GLN A 154 9.56 -4.96 3.64
CA GLN A 154 10.64 -5.42 2.75
C GLN A 154 10.80 -4.53 1.51
N THR A 155 9.69 -4.01 0.98
CA THR A 155 9.70 -3.06 -0.15
C THR A 155 10.40 -1.77 0.23
N ILE A 156 10.10 -1.19 1.40
CA ILE A 156 10.75 0.02 1.92
C ILE A 156 12.26 -0.21 2.09
N GLU A 157 12.65 -1.33 2.67
CA GLU A 157 14.05 -1.70 2.84
C GLU A 157 14.78 -1.88 1.49
N THR A 158 14.08 -2.44 0.50
CA THR A 158 14.62 -2.61 -0.85
C THR A 158 14.84 -1.27 -1.53
N LEU A 159 13.90 -0.32 -1.41
CA LEU A 159 14.07 1.04 -1.90
C LEU A 159 15.19 1.79 -1.17
N HIS A 160 15.25 1.65 0.15
CA HIS A 160 16.35 2.24 0.91
C HIS A 160 17.71 1.75 0.39
N ARG A 161 17.89 0.45 0.15
CA ARG A 161 19.13 -0.10 -0.42
C ARG A 161 19.37 0.36 -1.86
N HIS A 162 18.32 0.46 -2.68
CA HIS A 162 18.42 0.90 -4.08
C HIS A 162 18.98 2.31 -4.20
N PHE A 163 18.57 3.21 -3.30
CA PHE A 163 19.00 4.61 -3.29
C PHE A 163 20.19 4.89 -2.37
N SER A 164 20.59 3.93 -1.54
CA SER A 164 21.80 4.10 -0.71
C SER A 164 23.06 4.07 -1.58
N PRO A 165 24.05 4.95 -1.32
CA PRO A 165 25.34 4.86 -1.98
C PRO A 165 25.93 3.46 -1.76
N ALA A 166 26.47 2.86 -2.82
CA ALA A 166 27.19 1.60 -2.67
C ALA A 166 28.32 1.82 -1.63
N ALA A 167 28.37 0.96 -0.61
CA ALA A 167 29.46 0.99 0.35
C ALA A 167 30.78 0.83 -0.44
N ARG A 168 31.62 1.88 -0.41
CA ARG A 168 32.93 1.89 -1.06
C ARG A 168 33.93 1.11 -0.24
#